data_8bdc37af46bcb30697043a86cf976acd
#
_entry.id   8bdc37af46bcb30697043a86cf976acd
#
_cell.length_a   1.000
_cell.length_b   1.000
_cell.length_c   1.000
_cell.angle_alpha   90.00
_cell.angle_beta   90.00
_cell.angle_gamma   90.00
#
_symmetry.space_group_name_H-M   'P 1'
#
loop_
_entity.id
_entity.type
_entity.pdbx_description
1 polymer ?
#
loop_
_entity_poly.entity_id
_entity_poly.type
_entity_poly.pdbx_seq_one_letter_code
_entity_poly.pdbx_strand_id
1 'polypeptide(L)'
;MKSNTKLAGLIIFIFVLVLLASGGYLIYAFTGGSGSLNVTLAVVAGILFLISFVLLITIISKYNKMVKYKNKVEESLSLIDIQLKLRFDLIPNLVSTVKGYANHEKQVLTEITKLRNLAANSTDEKEKIEYANKLVPKIRQIIAIAENYPDLKADALFRSLMEELVLVEDKIVAARRFYDSNVAEFNTLVAVWPNNIIAKLFGFGKLELFKIDAGERLNVNVNLG
;
A
#
# COMPACT_ATOMS: atom_id res chain seq x y z
N MET A 1 -15.96 -2.05 10.23
CA MET A 1 -16.23 -1.41 8.94
C MET A 1 -17.71 -1.22 8.58
N LYS A 2 -18.62 -2.16 8.81
CA LYS A 2 -20.05 -2.05 8.45
C LYS A 2 -20.87 -0.92 9.14
N SER A 3 -20.45 -0.44 10.32
CA SER A 3 -21.22 0.61 11.06
C SER A 3 -21.04 2.00 10.45
N ASN A 4 -19.83 2.34 10.01
CA ASN A 4 -19.53 3.69 9.49
C ASN A 4 -20.09 3.94 8.09
N THR A 5 -20.23 2.89 7.26
CA THR A 5 -20.84 3.03 5.93
C THR A 5 -22.33 3.32 6.01
N LYS A 6 -23.04 2.80 7.04
CA LYS A 6 -24.44 3.12 7.28
C LYS A 6 -24.64 4.59 7.72
N LEU A 7 -23.74 5.09 8.57
CA LEU A 7 -23.74 6.48 9.01
C LEU A 7 -23.44 7.44 7.85
N ALA A 8 -22.46 7.08 7.00
CA ALA A 8 -22.15 7.84 5.79
C ALA A 8 -23.35 7.90 4.83
N GLY A 9 -24.01 6.76 4.59
CA GLY A 9 -25.21 6.69 3.79
C GLY A 9 -26.35 7.56 4.35
N LEU A 10 -26.55 7.55 5.67
CA LEU A 10 -27.56 8.38 6.34
C LEU A 10 -27.26 9.89 6.17
N ILE A 11 -26.02 10.31 6.32
CA ILE A 11 -25.62 11.72 6.16
C ILE A 11 -25.83 12.18 4.71
N ILE A 12 -25.39 11.37 3.73
CA ILE A 12 -25.63 11.70 2.31
C ILE A 12 -27.13 11.76 2.03
N PHE A 13 -27.93 10.84 2.57
CA PHE A 13 -29.37 10.85 2.42
C PHE A 13 -30.02 12.11 3.01
N ILE A 14 -29.57 12.58 4.18
CA ILE A 14 -30.04 13.84 4.79
C ILE A 14 -29.67 15.02 3.90
N PHE A 15 -28.45 15.08 3.36
CA PHE A 15 -28.03 16.14 2.43
C PHE A 15 -28.88 16.17 1.16
N VAL A 16 -29.17 15.00 0.58
CA VAL A 16 -30.04 14.88 -0.59
C VAL A 16 -31.48 15.32 -0.26
N LEU A 17 -32.00 14.96 0.91
CA LEU A 17 -33.30 15.41 1.38
C LEU A 17 -33.37 16.94 1.53
N VAL A 18 -32.36 17.57 2.12
CA VAL A 18 -32.26 19.03 2.25
C VAL A 18 -32.18 19.69 0.87
N LEU A 19 -31.45 19.11 -0.07
CA LEU A 19 -31.36 19.55 -1.46
C LEU A 19 -32.73 19.50 -2.16
N LEU A 20 -33.45 18.40 -2.01
CA LEU A 20 -34.76 18.22 -2.61
C LEU A 20 -35.81 19.16 -1.99
N ALA A 21 -35.80 19.32 -0.67
CA ALA A 21 -36.70 20.21 0.04
C ALA A 21 -36.48 21.68 -0.33
N SER A 22 -35.22 22.14 -0.37
CA SER A 22 -34.88 23.52 -0.75
C SER A 22 -35.17 23.80 -2.22
N GLY A 23 -34.90 22.83 -3.10
CA GLY A 23 -35.19 22.93 -4.54
C GLY A 23 -36.71 22.91 -4.80
N GLY A 24 -37.47 22.05 -4.12
CA GLY A 24 -38.94 22.03 -4.20
C GLY A 24 -39.60 23.33 -3.73
N TYR A 25 -39.05 23.92 -2.65
CA TYR A 25 -39.55 25.22 -2.17
C TYR A 25 -39.23 26.34 -3.16
N LEU A 26 -38.09 26.35 -3.82
CA LEU A 26 -37.72 27.31 -4.89
C LEU A 26 -38.71 27.24 -6.06
N ILE A 27 -39.06 26.04 -6.50
CA ILE A 27 -40.05 25.81 -7.57
C ILE A 27 -41.41 26.34 -7.14
N TYR A 28 -41.85 26.02 -5.91
CA TYR A 28 -43.14 26.50 -5.36
C TYR A 28 -43.20 28.04 -5.26
N ALA A 29 -42.10 28.68 -4.78
CA ALA A 29 -42.03 30.15 -4.67
C ALA A 29 -42.06 30.83 -6.04
N PHE A 30 -41.49 30.20 -7.09
CA PHE A 30 -41.52 30.72 -8.45
C PHE A 30 -42.87 30.57 -9.14
N THR A 31 -43.63 29.52 -8.81
CA THR A 31 -44.92 29.20 -9.49
C THR A 31 -46.15 29.78 -8.85
N GLY A 32 -46.15 30.18 -7.57
CA GLY A 32 -47.42 30.51 -6.89
C GLY A 32 -47.41 31.56 -5.79
N GLY A 33 -46.26 32.13 -5.40
CA GLY A 33 -46.19 32.96 -4.20
C GLY A 33 -45.95 34.47 -4.48
N SER A 34 -47.02 35.28 -4.40
CA SER A 34 -46.94 36.74 -4.64
C SER A 34 -46.85 37.60 -3.36
N GLY A 35 -46.11 37.18 -2.35
CA GLY A 35 -45.90 37.99 -1.12
C GLY A 35 -44.41 38.27 -0.84
N SER A 36 -44.08 39.43 -0.27
CA SER A 36 -42.71 39.82 0.09
C SER A 36 -41.99 38.80 1.00
N LEU A 37 -42.73 38.16 1.89
CA LEU A 37 -42.25 37.07 2.75
C LEU A 37 -41.83 35.85 1.96
N ASN A 38 -42.51 35.51 0.86
CA ASN A 38 -42.19 34.38 0.01
C ASN A 38 -40.89 34.61 -0.79
N VAL A 39 -40.60 35.83 -1.21
CA VAL A 39 -39.38 36.19 -1.91
C VAL A 39 -38.15 36.04 -0.98
N THR A 40 -38.25 36.50 0.27
CA THR A 40 -37.17 36.36 1.25
C THR A 40 -36.86 34.92 1.55
N LEU A 41 -37.90 34.09 1.77
CA LEU A 41 -37.75 32.66 2.02
C LEU A 41 -37.19 31.92 0.79
N ALA A 42 -37.55 32.31 -0.43
CA ALA A 42 -37.02 31.75 -1.66
C ALA A 42 -35.50 32.05 -1.82
N VAL A 43 -35.07 33.29 -1.49
CA VAL A 43 -33.66 33.64 -1.52
C VAL A 43 -32.84 32.81 -0.50
N VAL A 44 -33.35 32.67 0.73
CA VAL A 44 -32.72 31.85 1.76
C VAL A 44 -32.65 30.38 1.33
N ALA A 45 -33.71 29.80 0.78
CA ALA A 45 -33.77 28.45 0.25
C ALA A 45 -32.74 28.27 -0.91
N GLY A 46 -32.60 29.26 -1.78
CA GLY A 46 -31.62 29.26 -2.88
C GLY A 46 -30.15 29.20 -2.37
N ILE A 47 -29.86 30.02 -1.36
CA ILE A 47 -28.55 30.03 -0.74
C ILE A 47 -28.25 28.69 -0.06
N LEU A 48 -29.20 28.14 0.69
CA LEU A 48 -29.04 26.82 1.33
C LEU A 48 -28.87 25.68 0.31
N PHE A 49 -29.60 25.72 -0.80
CA PHE A 49 -29.44 24.80 -1.91
C PHE A 49 -28.02 24.85 -2.49
N LEU A 50 -27.52 26.02 -2.80
CA LEU A 50 -26.16 26.19 -3.34
C LEU A 50 -25.09 25.70 -2.36
N ILE A 51 -25.19 26.04 -1.07
CA ILE A 51 -24.24 25.59 -0.05
C ILE A 51 -24.28 24.06 0.05
N SER A 52 -25.47 23.45 0.13
CA SER A 52 -25.65 22.00 0.21
C SER A 52 -25.09 21.29 -1.03
N PHE A 53 -25.31 21.85 -2.22
CA PHE A 53 -24.80 21.30 -3.48
C PHE A 53 -23.26 21.32 -3.55
N VAL A 54 -22.65 22.46 -3.17
CA VAL A 54 -21.17 22.57 -3.11
C VAL A 54 -20.58 21.60 -2.09
N LEU A 55 -21.21 21.45 -0.91
CA LEU A 55 -20.75 20.50 0.11
C LEU A 55 -20.84 19.06 -0.40
N LEU A 56 -21.92 18.67 -1.08
CA LEU A 56 -22.09 17.34 -1.64
C LEU A 56 -20.99 17.02 -2.67
N ILE A 57 -20.74 17.93 -3.61
CA ILE A 57 -19.68 17.79 -4.61
C ILE A 57 -18.31 17.65 -3.93
N THR A 58 -18.05 18.45 -2.90
CA THR A 58 -16.81 18.41 -2.14
C THR A 58 -16.61 17.05 -1.46
N ILE A 59 -17.64 16.52 -0.80
CA ILE A 59 -17.59 15.19 -0.15
C ILE A 59 -17.28 14.10 -1.16
N ILE A 60 -17.98 14.07 -2.30
CA ILE A 60 -17.78 13.08 -3.37
C ILE A 60 -16.36 13.17 -3.92
N SER A 61 -15.87 14.39 -4.21
CA SER A 61 -14.52 14.62 -4.73
C SER A 61 -13.43 14.13 -3.76
N LYS A 62 -13.59 14.43 -2.46
CA LYS A 62 -12.64 13.99 -1.43
C LYS A 62 -12.69 12.48 -1.21
N TYR A 63 -13.87 11.88 -1.23
CA TYR A 63 -14.03 10.43 -1.17
C TYR A 63 -13.31 9.74 -2.34
N ASN A 64 -13.57 10.18 -3.58
CA ASN A 64 -12.93 9.62 -4.77
C ASN A 64 -11.41 9.78 -4.72
N LYS A 65 -10.90 10.91 -4.20
CA LYS A 65 -9.48 11.12 -3.99
C LYS A 65 -8.89 10.10 -3.00
N MET A 66 -9.56 9.84 -1.87
CA MET A 66 -9.12 8.84 -0.88
C MET A 66 -9.09 7.43 -1.47
N VAL A 67 -10.13 7.04 -2.21
CA VAL A 67 -10.17 5.74 -2.92
C VAL A 67 -9.00 5.62 -3.90
N LYS A 68 -8.74 6.66 -4.70
CA LYS A 68 -7.63 6.67 -5.65
C LYS A 68 -6.26 6.46 -4.96
N TYR A 69 -6.02 7.15 -3.85
CA TYR A 69 -4.76 7.00 -3.11
C TYR A 69 -4.65 5.64 -2.42
N LYS A 70 -5.77 5.11 -1.90
CA LYS A 70 -5.79 3.75 -1.34
C LYS A 70 -5.44 2.71 -2.40
N ASN A 71 -6.02 2.82 -3.60
CA ASN A 71 -5.70 1.91 -4.72
C ASN A 71 -4.23 1.99 -5.13
N LYS A 72 -3.61 3.19 -5.11
CA LYS A 72 -2.16 3.33 -5.35
C LYS A 72 -1.32 2.57 -4.32
N VAL A 73 -1.74 2.57 -3.05
CA VAL A 73 -1.05 1.79 -2.01
C VAL A 73 -1.19 0.29 -2.29
N GLU A 74 -2.38 -0.19 -2.62
CA GLU A 74 -2.64 -1.60 -2.97
C GLU A 74 -1.85 -2.02 -4.21
N GLU A 75 -1.75 -1.17 -5.23
CA GLU A 75 -0.93 -1.38 -6.43
C GLU A 75 0.56 -1.51 -6.06
N SER A 76 1.08 -0.58 -5.23
CA SER A 76 2.48 -0.62 -4.81
C SER A 76 2.82 -1.86 -3.97
N LEU A 77 1.87 -2.36 -3.18
CA LEU A 77 2.01 -3.62 -2.46
C LEU A 77 2.12 -4.82 -3.42
N SER A 78 1.27 -4.84 -4.45
CA SER A 78 1.33 -5.87 -5.49
C SER A 78 2.67 -5.89 -6.23
N LEU A 79 3.33 -4.73 -6.42
CA LEU A 79 4.68 -4.68 -7.00
C LEU A 79 5.71 -5.37 -6.12
N ILE A 80 5.62 -5.23 -4.79
CA ILE A 80 6.49 -5.95 -3.85
C ILE A 80 6.27 -7.47 -4.00
N ASP A 81 5.03 -7.91 -4.04
CA ASP A 81 4.68 -9.32 -4.18
C ASP A 81 5.25 -9.96 -5.45
N ILE A 82 5.18 -9.24 -6.58
CA ILE A 82 5.75 -9.70 -7.85
C ILE A 82 7.26 -9.93 -7.70
N GLN A 83 7.99 -9.00 -7.08
CA GLN A 83 9.44 -9.12 -6.92
C GLN A 83 9.81 -10.23 -5.90
N LEU A 84 9.03 -10.38 -4.82
CA LEU A 84 9.22 -11.48 -3.87
C LEU A 84 9.01 -12.83 -4.55
N LYS A 85 8.00 -12.96 -5.40
CA LYS A 85 7.74 -14.19 -6.16
C LYS A 85 8.92 -14.52 -7.08
N LEU A 86 9.44 -13.54 -7.83
CA LEU A 86 10.63 -13.74 -8.67
C LEU A 86 11.81 -14.24 -7.86
N ARG A 87 12.08 -13.66 -6.68
CA ARG A 87 13.13 -14.16 -5.78
C ARG A 87 12.89 -15.62 -5.39
N PHE A 88 11.66 -15.98 -5.01
CA PHE A 88 11.34 -17.36 -4.61
C PHE A 88 11.49 -18.35 -5.76
N ASP A 89 11.26 -17.93 -6.99
CA ASP A 89 11.37 -18.77 -8.18
C ASP A 89 12.84 -19.00 -8.60
N LEU A 90 13.76 -18.10 -8.25
CA LEU A 90 15.21 -18.24 -8.50
C LEU A 90 15.91 -19.17 -7.49
N ILE A 91 15.41 -19.26 -6.26
CA ILE A 91 16.06 -20.02 -5.18
C ILE A 91 16.24 -21.50 -5.48
N PRO A 92 15.28 -22.27 -6.03
CA PRO A 92 15.50 -23.67 -6.36
C PRO A 92 16.64 -23.90 -7.34
N ASN A 93 16.78 -23.04 -8.34
CA ASN A 93 17.85 -23.11 -9.33
C ASN A 93 19.20 -22.80 -8.66
N LEU A 94 19.26 -21.77 -7.81
CA LEU A 94 20.47 -21.48 -7.02
C LEU A 94 20.88 -22.67 -6.15
N VAL A 95 19.93 -23.25 -5.39
CA VAL A 95 20.19 -24.39 -4.51
C VAL A 95 20.69 -25.61 -5.31
N SER A 96 20.10 -25.90 -6.47
CA SER A 96 20.52 -27.02 -7.31
C SER A 96 21.94 -26.82 -7.89
N THR A 97 22.27 -25.61 -8.34
CA THR A 97 23.59 -25.26 -8.86
C THR A 97 24.64 -25.39 -7.76
N VAL A 98 24.42 -24.76 -6.60
CA VAL A 98 25.36 -24.81 -5.47
C VAL A 98 25.56 -26.25 -4.95
N LYS A 99 24.50 -27.06 -4.89
CA LYS A 99 24.59 -28.45 -4.45
C LYS A 99 25.50 -29.31 -5.33
N GLY A 100 25.64 -28.99 -6.61
CA GLY A 100 26.53 -29.67 -7.53
C GLY A 100 28.03 -29.51 -7.17
N TYR A 101 28.39 -28.40 -6.55
CA TYR A 101 29.77 -28.04 -6.22
C TYR A 101 30.10 -28.10 -4.71
N ALA A 102 29.14 -27.72 -3.88
CA ALA A 102 29.31 -27.57 -2.43
C ALA A 102 28.39 -28.52 -1.63
N ASN A 103 28.56 -29.83 -1.83
CA ASN A 103 27.71 -30.86 -1.23
C ASN A 103 27.77 -30.92 0.31
N HIS A 104 28.82 -30.35 0.92
CA HIS A 104 29.00 -30.31 2.38
C HIS A 104 28.19 -29.20 3.05
N GLU A 105 27.68 -28.22 2.30
CA GLU A 105 26.94 -27.06 2.81
C GLU A 105 25.41 -27.33 2.93
N LYS A 106 25.04 -28.58 3.24
CA LYS A 106 23.65 -29.06 3.28
C LYS A 106 22.76 -28.24 4.23
N GLN A 107 23.32 -27.75 5.34
CA GLN A 107 22.53 -27.01 6.34
C GLN A 107 22.01 -25.71 5.76
N VAL A 108 22.88 -24.90 5.13
CA VAL A 108 22.51 -23.60 4.55
C VAL A 108 21.49 -23.78 3.43
N LEU A 109 21.71 -24.77 2.53
CA LEU A 109 20.81 -25.07 1.43
C LEU A 109 19.43 -25.53 1.91
N THR A 110 19.38 -26.33 3.00
CA THR A 110 18.13 -26.77 3.61
C THR A 110 17.38 -25.61 4.25
N GLU A 111 18.08 -24.72 4.97
CA GLU A 111 17.47 -23.54 5.60
C GLU A 111 16.89 -22.58 4.56
N ILE A 112 17.58 -22.31 3.46
CA ILE A 112 17.10 -21.47 2.36
C ILE A 112 15.84 -22.06 1.75
N THR A 113 15.86 -23.36 1.45
CA THR A 113 14.69 -24.07 0.90
C THR A 113 13.50 -24.01 1.85
N LYS A 114 13.74 -24.22 3.16
CA LYS A 114 12.70 -24.14 4.19
C LYS A 114 12.10 -22.73 4.27
N LEU A 115 12.92 -21.70 4.36
CA LEU A 115 12.47 -20.30 4.43
C LEU A 115 11.70 -19.90 3.18
N ARG A 116 12.20 -20.29 1.99
CA ARG A 116 11.51 -20.06 0.72
C ARG A 116 10.12 -20.69 0.71
N ASN A 117 10.01 -21.95 1.16
CA ASN A 117 8.72 -22.66 1.20
C ASN A 117 7.75 -22.03 2.20
N LEU A 118 8.22 -21.60 3.38
CA LEU A 118 7.42 -20.87 4.35
C LEU A 118 6.93 -19.54 3.77
N ALA A 119 7.81 -18.76 3.14
CA ALA A 119 7.45 -17.51 2.50
C ALA A 119 6.45 -17.68 1.34
N ALA A 120 6.69 -18.68 0.46
CA ALA A 120 5.85 -18.90 -0.73
C ALA A 120 4.45 -19.43 -0.39
N ASN A 121 4.31 -20.17 0.72
CA ASN A 121 3.04 -20.78 1.14
C ASN A 121 2.31 -19.97 2.22
N SER A 122 2.91 -18.88 2.73
CA SER A 122 2.23 -18.02 3.71
C SER A 122 1.07 -17.28 3.07
N THR A 123 -0.09 -17.36 3.71
CA THR A 123 -1.30 -16.60 3.37
C THR A 123 -1.34 -15.25 4.10
N ASP A 124 -0.57 -15.11 5.18
CA ASP A 124 -0.39 -13.83 5.87
C ASP A 124 0.78 -13.07 5.25
N GLU A 125 0.47 -11.87 4.79
CA GLU A 125 1.43 -11.00 4.14
C GLU A 125 2.58 -10.57 5.06
N LYS A 126 2.31 -10.37 6.36
CA LYS A 126 3.35 -10.05 7.35
C LYS A 126 4.32 -11.21 7.54
N GLU A 127 3.82 -12.43 7.66
CA GLU A 127 4.66 -13.63 7.75
C GLU A 127 5.48 -13.85 6.49
N LYS A 128 4.86 -13.69 5.31
CA LYS A 128 5.53 -13.80 4.01
C LYS A 128 6.73 -12.85 3.91
N ILE A 129 6.52 -11.60 4.30
CA ILE A 129 7.57 -10.57 4.33
C ILE A 129 8.66 -10.92 5.35
N GLU A 130 8.31 -11.40 6.53
CA GLU A 130 9.26 -11.81 7.56
C GLU A 130 10.16 -12.94 7.07
N TYR A 131 9.59 -14.01 6.48
CA TYR A 131 10.39 -15.10 5.91
C TYR A 131 11.22 -14.63 4.71
N ALA A 132 10.70 -13.76 3.86
CA ALA A 132 11.45 -13.18 2.76
C ALA A 132 12.65 -12.35 3.23
N ASN A 133 12.53 -11.63 4.35
CA ASN A 133 13.65 -10.90 4.95
C ASN A 133 14.69 -11.85 5.54
N LYS A 134 14.28 -12.97 6.16
CA LYS A 134 15.20 -14.01 6.66
C LYS A 134 15.98 -14.72 5.56
N LEU A 135 15.49 -14.70 4.31
CA LEU A 135 16.20 -15.26 3.15
C LEU A 135 17.42 -14.43 2.74
N VAL A 136 17.38 -13.10 2.90
CA VAL A 136 18.45 -12.19 2.45
C VAL A 136 19.82 -12.57 3.04
N PRO A 137 20.00 -12.71 4.36
CA PRO A 137 21.28 -13.08 4.94
C PRO A 137 21.72 -14.49 4.51
N LYS A 138 20.78 -15.40 4.26
CA LYS A 138 21.09 -16.77 3.81
C LYS A 138 21.58 -16.78 2.35
N ILE A 139 21.00 -15.97 1.47
CA ILE A 139 21.50 -15.79 0.10
C ILE A 139 22.92 -15.20 0.12
N ARG A 140 23.18 -14.20 0.98
CA ARG A 140 24.54 -13.65 1.17
C ARG A 140 25.52 -14.70 1.67
N GLN A 141 25.09 -15.62 2.52
CA GLN A 141 25.92 -16.74 2.98
C GLN A 141 26.33 -17.67 1.84
N ILE A 142 25.50 -17.87 0.82
CA ILE A 142 25.85 -18.60 -0.40
C ILE A 142 26.99 -17.91 -1.15
N ILE A 143 26.99 -16.58 -1.21
CA ILE A 143 28.08 -15.81 -1.84
C ILE A 143 29.41 -16.08 -1.11
N ALA A 144 29.38 -16.02 0.23
CA ALA A 144 30.57 -16.30 1.04
C ALA A 144 31.06 -17.76 0.88
N ILE A 145 30.13 -18.72 0.74
CA ILE A 145 30.49 -20.12 0.46
C ILE A 145 31.19 -20.23 -0.90
N ALA A 146 30.68 -19.58 -1.94
CA ALA A 146 31.26 -19.64 -3.28
C ALA A 146 32.71 -19.17 -3.36
N GLU A 147 33.16 -18.32 -2.42
CA GLU A 147 34.59 -17.95 -2.34
C GLU A 147 35.50 -19.12 -2.03
N ASN A 148 35.01 -20.16 -1.36
CA ASN A 148 35.75 -21.39 -1.03
C ASN A 148 35.68 -22.46 -2.13
N TYR A 149 34.87 -22.24 -3.19
CA TYR A 149 34.61 -23.16 -4.29
C TYR A 149 34.89 -22.45 -5.64
N PRO A 150 36.15 -22.39 -6.13
CA PRO A 150 36.48 -21.65 -7.35
C PRO A 150 35.70 -22.08 -8.59
N ASP A 151 35.39 -23.38 -8.72
CA ASP A 151 34.62 -23.92 -9.83
C ASP A 151 33.17 -23.42 -9.82
N LEU A 152 32.56 -23.35 -8.64
CA LEU A 152 31.20 -22.74 -8.47
C LEU A 152 31.23 -21.25 -8.83
N LYS A 153 32.24 -20.52 -8.35
CA LYS A 153 32.40 -19.09 -8.63
C LYS A 153 32.58 -18.83 -10.13
N ALA A 154 33.23 -19.74 -10.84
CA ALA A 154 33.45 -19.67 -12.29
C ALA A 154 32.25 -20.11 -13.12
N ASP A 155 31.30 -20.83 -12.50
CA ASP A 155 30.09 -21.34 -13.18
C ASP A 155 29.23 -20.20 -13.73
N ALA A 156 28.91 -20.26 -15.02
CA ALA A 156 28.17 -19.20 -15.71
C ALA A 156 26.71 -19.08 -15.20
N LEU A 157 26.08 -20.22 -14.90
CA LEU A 157 24.71 -20.27 -14.38
C LEU A 157 24.65 -19.66 -12.98
N PHE A 158 25.62 -20.03 -12.10
CA PHE A 158 25.71 -19.45 -10.76
C PHE A 158 25.83 -17.93 -10.81
N ARG A 159 26.71 -17.40 -11.66
CA ARG A 159 26.91 -15.94 -11.82
C ARG A 159 25.64 -15.25 -12.30
N SER A 160 25.00 -15.80 -13.35
CA SER A 160 23.74 -15.25 -13.86
C SER A 160 22.63 -15.23 -12.80
N LEU A 161 22.47 -16.31 -12.02
CA LEU A 161 21.48 -16.38 -10.94
C LEU A 161 21.78 -15.35 -9.83
N MET A 162 23.05 -15.13 -9.50
CA MET A 162 23.44 -14.15 -8.50
C MET A 162 23.19 -12.72 -8.98
N GLU A 163 23.51 -12.41 -10.25
CA GLU A 163 23.22 -11.10 -10.86
C GLU A 163 21.69 -10.84 -10.85
N GLU A 164 20.90 -11.83 -11.21
CA GLU A 164 19.44 -11.69 -11.21
C GLU A 164 18.88 -11.52 -9.80
N LEU A 165 19.39 -12.25 -8.80
CA LEU A 165 19.01 -12.09 -7.40
C LEU A 165 19.35 -10.70 -6.85
N VAL A 166 20.51 -10.14 -7.20
CA VAL A 166 20.89 -8.76 -6.83
C VAL A 166 19.93 -7.77 -7.47
N LEU A 167 19.64 -7.92 -8.77
CA LEU A 167 18.68 -7.06 -9.47
C LEU A 167 17.27 -7.12 -8.85
N VAL A 168 16.81 -8.31 -8.49
CA VAL A 168 15.49 -8.50 -7.81
C VAL A 168 15.51 -7.85 -6.44
N GLU A 169 16.62 -7.94 -5.67
CA GLU A 169 16.75 -7.27 -4.37
C GLU A 169 16.62 -5.75 -4.50
N ASP A 170 17.32 -5.14 -5.47
CA ASP A 170 17.25 -3.71 -5.74
C ASP A 170 15.82 -3.28 -6.10
N LYS A 171 15.13 -4.10 -6.91
CA LYS A 171 13.72 -3.86 -7.26
C LYS A 171 12.79 -3.97 -6.04
N ILE A 172 13.03 -4.92 -5.12
CA ILE A 172 12.27 -5.03 -3.86
C ILE A 172 12.47 -3.77 -3.00
N VAL A 173 13.70 -3.31 -2.85
CA VAL A 173 14.01 -2.09 -2.09
C VAL A 173 13.33 -0.87 -2.71
N ALA A 174 13.36 -0.75 -4.03
CA ALA A 174 12.68 0.34 -4.75
C ALA A 174 11.15 0.26 -4.58
N ALA A 175 10.56 -0.92 -4.71
CA ALA A 175 9.12 -1.14 -4.54
C ALA A 175 8.66 -0.82 -3.11
N ARG A 176 9.45 -1.19 -2.08
CA ARG A 176 9.18 -0.84 -0.67
C ARG A 176 9.19 0.68 -0.44
N ARG A 177 10.17 1.39 -0.98
CA ARG A 177 10.22 2.86 -0.91
C ARG A 177 9.01 3.51 -1.58
N PHE A 178 8.59 2.96 -2.71
CA PHE A 178 7.41 3.44 -3.42
C PHE A 178 6.12 3.20 -2.63
N TYR A 179 5.99 2.03 -2.01
CA TYR A 179 4.89 1.72 -1.09
C TYR A 179 4.85 2.70 0.09
N ASP A 180 5.98 2.90 0.78
CA ASP A 180 6.05 3.80 1.93
C ASP A 180 5.70 5.25 1.56
N SER A 181 6.14 5.71 0.38
CA SER A 181 5.74 7.02 -0.16
C SER A 181 4.23 7.13 -0.36
N ASN A 182 3.61 6.12 -0.99
CA ASN A 182 2.17 6.10 -1.22
C ASN A 182 1.37 6.02 0.10
N VAL A 183 1.84 5.23 1.08
CA VAL A 183 1.25 5.16 2.43
C VAL A 183 1.36 6.51 3.13
N ALA A 184 2.51 7.19 3.07
CA ALA A 184 2.70 8.50 3.68
C ALA A 184 1.76 9.55 3.06
N GLU A 185 1.61 9.57 1.73
CA GLU A 185 0.66 10.44 1.03
C GLU A 185 -0.79 10.15 1.43
N PHE A 186 -1.19 8.87 1.47
CA PHE A 186 -2.52 8.47 1.91
C PHE A 186 -2.77 8.84 3.37
N ASN A 187 -1.83 8.57 4.27
CA ASN A 187 -1.94 8.90 5.68
C ASN A 187 -2.05 10.42 5.92
N THR A 188 -1.33 11.21 5.15
CA THR A 188 -1.46 12.67 5.16
C THR A 188 -2.84 13.09 4.67
N LEU A 189 -3.32 12.52 3.56
CA LEU A 189 -4.63 12.83 2.98
C LEU A 189 -5.77 12.59 3.99
N VAL A 190 -5.74 11.49 4.73
CA VAL A 190 -6.80 11.15 5.71
C VAL A 190 -6.65 11.89 7.04
N ALA A 191 -5.49 12.49 7.32
CA ALA A 191 -5.22 13.20 8.57
C ALA A 191 -5.55 14.70 8.52
N VAL A 192 -5.39 15.36 7.35
CA VAL A 192 -5.58 16.81 7.21
C VAL A 192 -7.06 17.21 7.26
N TRP A 193 -7.34 18.37 7.84
CA TRP A 193 -8.67 18.95 7.83
C TRP A 193 -9.01 19.52 6.43
N PRO A 194 -10.26 19.43 5.92
CA PRO A 194 -11.43 18.75 6.47
C PRO A 194 -11.53 17.26 6.11
N ASN A 195 -10.54 16.69 5.42
CA ASN A 195 -10.57 15.32 4.93
C ASN A 195 -10.67 14.30 6.07
N ASN A 196 -10.13 14.58 7.25
CA ASN A 196 -10.17 13.70 8.43
C ASN A 196 -11.60 13.39 8.89
N ILE A 197 -12.54 14.32 8.71
CA ILE A 197 -13.96 14.12 9.02
C ILE A 197 -14.55 13.10 8.03
N ILE A 198 -14.31 13.31 6.75
CA ILE A 198 -14.78 12.43 5.67
C ILE A 198 -14.14 11.05 5.81
N ALA A 199 -12.82 10.99 6.10
CA ALA A 199 -12.11 9.73 6.31
C ALA A 199 -12.74 8.90 7.44
N LYS A 200 -13.03 9.50 8.59
CA LYS A 200 -13.72 8.82 9.70
C LYS A 200 -15.11 8.34 9.31
N LEU A 201 -15.84 9.16 8.57
CA LEU A 201 -17.21 8.84 8.14
C LEU A 201 -17.24 7.61 7.23
N PHE A 202 -16.31 7.51 6.28
CA PHE A 202 -16.23 6.41 5.32
C PHE A 202 -15.31 5.26 5.76
N GLY A 203 -14.70 5.34 6.95
CA GLY A 203 -13.89 4.27 7.52
C GLY A 203 -12.47 4.17 6.93
N PHE A 204 -11.93 5.26 6.37
CA PHE A 204 -10.53 5.34 5.98
C PHE A 204 -9.68 5.59 7.22
N GLY A 205 -8.84 4.60 7.58
CA GLY A 205 -7.85 4.70 8.65
C GLY A 205 -6.45 4.89 8.09
N LYS A 206 -5.48 5.24 8.97
CA LYS A 206 -4.06 5.24 8.62
C LYS A 206 -3.60 3.82 8.32
N LEU A 207 -2.72 3.69 7.32
CA LEU A 207 -2.05 2.46 6.94
C LEU A 207 -0.65 2.39 7.55
N GLU A 208 -0.16 1.18 7.80
CA GLU A 208 1.18 0.97 8.34
C GLU A 208 2.23 1.08 7.23
N LEU A 209 3.36 1.73 7.54
CA LEU A 209 4.55 1.72 6.71
C LEU A 209 5.23 0.34 6.76
N PHE A 210 6.03 0.05 5.76
CA PHE A 210 6.85 -1.15 5.76
C PHE A 210 7.84 -1.09 6.93
N LYS A 211 7.80 -2.08 7.84
CA LYS A 211 8.74 -2.10 8.97
C LYS A 211 10.12 -2.50 8.46
N ILE A 212 11.08 -1.60 8.59
CA ILE A 212 12.49 -1.90 8.40
C ILE A 212 12.94 -2.72 9.61
N ASP A 213 13.50 -3.91 9.37
CA ASP A 213 14.09 -4.72 10.43
C ASP A 213 15.20 -3.93 11.16
N ALA A 214 15.26 -4.11 12.49
CA ALA A 214 16.24 -3.42 13.34
C ALA A 214 17.71 -3.66 12.89
N GLY A 215 17.97 -4.76 12.17
CA GLY A 215 19.29 -5.07 11.60
C GLY A 215 19.71 -4.15 10.43
N GLU A 216 18.76 -3.60 9.66
CA GLU A 216 19.05 -2.64 8.58
C GLU A 216 19.28 -1.22 9.12
N ARG A 217 18.93 -0.96 10.38
CA ARG A 217 19.16 0.33 11.08
C ARG A 217 20.56 0.45 11.68
N LEU A 218 21.38 -0.61 11.66
CA LEU A 218 22.75 -0.54 12.14
C LEU A 218 23.53 0.39 11.22
N ASN A 219 23.81 1.58 11.73
CA ASN A 219 24.67 2.57 11.10
C ASN A 219 25.94 1.89 10.58
N VAL A 220 26.19 2.03 9.30
CA VAL A 220 27.52 1.83 8.75
C VAL A 220 28.42 2.85 9.47
N ASN A 221 29.18 2.41 10.45
CA ASN A 221 30.27 3.21 11.02
C ASN A 221 31.29 3.41 9.90
N VAL A 222 31.14 4.52 9.17
CA VAL A 222 32.17 4.99 8.25
C VAL A 222 33.28 5.56 9.13
N ASN A 223 34.25 4.71 9.49
CA ASN A 223 35.52 5.17 10.01
C ASN A 223 36.23 5.86 8.83
N LEU A 224 36.10 7.19 8.75
CA LEU A 224 36.93 8.05 7.95
C LEU A 224 38.26 8.18 8.72
N GLY A 225 39.16 7.23 8.48
CA GLY A 225 40.56 7.29 8.95
C GLY A 225 41.35 8.43 8.30
#